data_b44c5c300e850a39c4f6ec18a87b5400
#
_entry.id   b44c5c300e850a39c4f6ec18a87b5400
#
_cell.length_a   1.000
_cell.length_b   1.000
_cell.length_c   1.000
_cell.angle_alpha   90.00
_cell.angle_beta   90.00
_cell.angle_gamma   90.00
#
_symmetry.space_group_name_H-M   'P 1'
#
loop_
_entity.id
_entity.type
_entity.pdbx_description
1 polymer ?
#
loop_
_entity_poly.entity_id
_entity_poly.type
_entity_poly.pdbx_seq_one_letter_code
_entity_poly.pdbx_strand_id
1 'polypeptide(L)'
;MSAVLARPDPADAAARIRVLAREAGFQRCGITGIELGEDEVHLRSWLEEGLYGTMHWMAQHGDKRSRPQELVPGTLRVLSVGMDYGRKDDAEAWNTLHDGNRAYVARYALGRDYHKLMRNRLQKLAERIQGEIGQFGFRVFVDSAPVLERALARNAGLGWIGKHTCLIDRHGGSWFFLGEIYLDLPLPIDTPATAHCGTCTRCIDICPTQAIIAPYRLDARRCIAYLTIEHDGAIPEDMRKPIGNRIFGCDDCQLICPWNKFAKRTDEADFRARNDLDVATLPQLFAWNEDEFLRRTEGSPIRRSGHERWLRNIAVGLGNASGTPEVLAALEARRDDDSARVREHVGWALAQHGL
;
A
#
# COMPACT_ATOMS: atom_id res chain seq x y z
N MET A 1 -15.51 -32.21 -32.46
CA MET A 1 -15.21 -30.93 -33.10
C MET A 1 -15.82 -29.84 -32.20
N SER A 2 -15.05 -29.24 -31.30
CA SER A 2 -15.52 -28.08 -30.51
C SER A 2 -15.68 -26.90 -31.47
N ALA A 3 -16.88 -26.36 -31.57
CA ALA A 3 -17.11 -25.11 -32.30
C ALA A 3 -16.20 -24.04 -31.69
N VAL A 4 -15.27 -23.51 -32.47
CA VAL A 4 -14.51 -22.31 -32.10
C VAL A 4 -15.57 -21.21 -32.09
N LEU A 5 -15.99 -20.82 -30.89
CA LEU A 5 -16.86 -19.65 -30.71
C LEU A 5 -16.12 -18.45 -31.35
N ALA A 6 -16.77 -17.80 -32.30
CA ALA A 6 -16.26 -16.56 -32.87
C ALA A 6 -16.04 -15.58 -31.71
N ARG A 7 -14.86 -14.93 -31.66
CA ARG A 7 -14.60 -13.90 -30.63
C ARG A 7 -15.67 -12.81 -30.78
N PRO A 8 -16.25 -12.34 -29.63
CA PRO A 8 -17.18 -11.22 -29.66
C PRO A 8 -16.48 -9.95 -30.17
N ASP A 9 -17.26 -8.97 -30.57
CA ASP A 9 -16.75 -7.64 -30.89
C ASP A 9 -15.90 -7.11 -29.72
N PRO A 10 -14.76 -6.45 -29.95
CA PRO A 10 -13.89 -5.95 -28.88
C PRO A 10 -14.59 -5.01 -27.87
N ALA A 11 -15.59 -4.23 -28.29
CA ALA A 11 -16.36 -3.37 -27.39
C ALA A 11 -17.31 -4.20 -26.50
N ASP A 12 -17.97 -5.21 -27.06
CA ASP A 12 -18.81 -6.14 -26.31
C ASP A 12 -17.98 -6.96 -25.32
N ALA A 13 -16.80 -7.43 -25.74
CA ALA A 13 -15.86 -8.12 -24.88
C ALA A 13 -15.43 -7.24 -23.70
N ALA A 14 -15.07 -5.98 -23.96
CA ALA A 14 -14.69 -5.03 -22.90
C ALA A 14 -15.87 -4.75 -21.95
N ALA A 15 -17.09 -4.60 -22.44
CA ALA A 15 -18.28 -4.41 -21.61
C ALA A 15 -18.52 -5.65 -20.71
N ARG A 16 -18.39 -6.85 -21.27
CA ARG A 16 -18.54 -8.10 -20.53
C ARG A 16 -17.45 -8.27 -19.45
N ILE A 17 -16.20 -7.96 -19.77
CA ILE A 17 -15.08 -7.98 -18.81
C ILE A 17 -15.38 -7.11 -17.59
N ARG A 18 -15.92 -5.91 -17.78
CA ARG A 18 -16.28 -5.01 -16.65
C ARG A 18 -17.38 -5.61 -15.76
N VAL A 19 -18.32 -6.33 -16.35
CA VAL A 19 -19.36 -7.06 -15.58
C VAL A 19 -18.71 -8.16 -14.76
N LEU A 20 -17.85 -8.98 -15.37
CA LEU A 20 -17.14 -10.08 -14.72
C LEU A 20 -16.24 -9.59 -13.59
N ALA A 21 -15.55 -8.46 -13.78
CA ALA A 21 -14.73 -7.85 -12.74
C ALA A 21 -15.56 -7.44 -11.52
N ARG A 22 -16.74 -6.83 -11.73
CA ARG A 22 -17.67 -6.49 -10.64
C ARG A 22 -18.17 -7.72 -9.91
N GLU A 23 -18.57 -8.76 -10.64
CA GLU A 23 -19.01 -10.05 -10.07
C GLU A 23 -17.88 -10.74 -9.28
N ALA A 24 -16.61 -10.54 -9.66
CA ALA A 24 -15.45 -10.99 -8.93
C ALA A 24 -15.14 -10.15 -7.69
N GLY A 25 -15.91 -9.08 -7.42
CA GLY A 25 -15.77 -8.23 -6.23
C GLY A 25 -14.81 -7.04 -6.39
N PHE A 26 -14.44 -6.67 -7.63
CA PHE A 26 -13.69 -5.45 -7.91
C PHE A 26 -14.64 -4.27 -8.14
N GLN A 27 -14.48 -3.20 -7.39
CA GLN A 27 -15.34 -2.00 -7.49
C GLN A 27 -14.94 -1.11 -8.66
N ARG A 28 -13.71 -1.24 -9.15
CA ARG A 28 -13.15 -0.49 -10.28
C ARG A 28 -12.56 -1.45 -11.30
N CYS A 29 -12.75 -1.13 -12.58
CA CYS A 29 -12.20 -1.90 -13.68
C CYS A 29 -12.06 -0.99 -14.90
N GLY A 30 -10.89 -0.97 -15.51
CA GLY A 30 -10.63 -0.21 -16.73
C GLY A 30 -9.52 -0.84 -17.54
N ILE A 31 -9.46 -0.48 -18.82
CA ILE A 31 -8.53 -1.05 -19.80
C ILE A 31 -7.62 0.07 -20.32
N THR A 32 -6.32 -0.16 -20.31
CA THR A 32 -5.33 0.77 -20.86
C THR A 32 -4.43 0.10 -21.89
N GLY A 33 -3.75 0.94 -22.68
CA GLY A 33 -2.58 0.52 -23.46
C GLY A 33 -1.39 0.22 -22.58
N ILE A 34 -0.23 0.07 -23.23
CA ILE A 34 1.04 -0.31 -22.57
C ILE A 34 2.04 0.84 -22.51
N GLU A 35 1.68 2.00 -23.02
CA GLU A 35 2.59 3.16 -23.13
C GLU A 35 2.60 3.94 -21.81
N LEU A 36 3.79 4.06 -21.19
CA LEU A 36 4.05 4.75 -19.92
C LEU A 36 5.23 5.73 -20.02
N GLY A 37 5.46 6.35 -21.18
CA GLY A 37 6.66 7.13 -21.45
C GLY A 37 6.97 8.23 -20.44
N GLU A 38 5.98 9.05 -20.05
CA GLU A 38 6.18 10.11 -19.04
C GLU A 38 6.44 9.51 -17.65
N ASP A 39 5.75 8.43 -17.28
CA ASP A 39 5.93 7.77 -16.00
C ASP A 39 7.30 7.09 -15.91
N GLU A 40 7.84 6.60 -17.03
CA GLU A 40 9.20 6.08 -17.13
C GLU A 40 10.23 7.18 -16.83
N VAL A 41 10.07 8.36 -17.40
CA VAL A 41 10.95 9.51 -17.14
C VAL A 41 10.93 9.89 -15.67
N HIS A 42 9.73 9.97 -15.07
CA HIS A 42 9.57 10.27 -13.65
C HIS A 42 10.21 9.19 -12.75
N LEU A 43 10.03 7.90 -13.09
CA LEU A 43 10.68 6.80 -12.37
C LEU A 43 12.19 6.89 -12.43
N ARG A 44 12.78 7.12 -13.61
CA ARG A 44 14.23 7.24 -13.78
C ARG A 44 14.80 8.40 -12.97
N SER A 45 14.21 9.59 -13.05
CA SER A 45 14.64 10.75 -12.25
C SER A 45 14.58 10.44 -10.74
N TRP A 46 13.53 9.78 -10.27
CA TRP A 46 13.38 9.40 -8.86
C TRP A 46 14.43 8.38 -8.41
N LEU A 47 14.81 7.44 -9.29
CA LEU A 47 15.87 6.46 -9.05
C LEU A 47 17.26 7.12 -9.06
N GLU A 48 17.54 7.97 -10.01
CA GLU A 48 18.81 8.69 -10.14
C GLU A 48 19.11 9.58 -8.93
N GLU A 49 18.07 10.18 -8.33
CA GLU A 49 18.17 10.99 -7.12
C GLU A 49 18.25 10.16 -5.83
N GLY A 50 18.16 8.83 -5.90
CA GLY A 50 18.24 7.94 -4.75
C GLY A 50 17.08 8.10 -3.78
N LEU A 51 15.93 8.65 -4.22
CA LEU A 51 14.77 8.91 -3.37
C LEU A 51 14.06 7.62 -2.90
N TYR A 52 14.45 6.47 -3.42
CA TYR A 52 13.93 5.15 -3.04
C TYR A 52 14.56 4.55 -1.78
N GLY A 53 15.61 5.18 -1.23
CA GLY A 53 16.30 4.69 -0.04
C GLY A 53 16.94 3.31 -0.24
N THR A 54 16.61 2.34 0.62
CA THR A 54 17.14 0.97 0.56
C THR A 54 16.28 0.02 -0.28
N MET A 55 15.26 0.50 -0.97
CA MET A 55 14.41 -0.32 -1.85
C MET A 55 15.09 -0.61 -3.19
N HIS A 56 16.27 -1.24 -3.17
CA HIS A 56 17.07 -1.53 -4.38
C HIS A 56 16.31 -2.35 -5.43
N TRP A 57 15.30 -3.12 -5.01
CA TRP A 57 14.40 -3.83 -5.90
C TRP A 57 13.62 -2.93 -6.86
N MET A 58 13.50 -1.63 -6.56
CA MET A 58 12.89 -0.67 -7.49
C MET A 58 13.70 -0.51 -8.78
N ALA A 59 15.03 -0.62 -8.69
CA ALA A 59 15.94 -0.49 -9.84
C ALA A 59 16.31 -1.85 -10.50
N GLN A 60 16.11 -2.99 -9.81
CA GLN A 60 16.63 -4.29 -10.23
C GLN A 60 16.10 -4.82 -11.56
N HIS A 61 14.94 -4.38 -12.01
CA HIS A 61 14.28 -4.90 -13.20
C HIS A 61 14.44 -4.02 -14.44
N GLY A 62 15.25 -2.96 -14.36
CA GLY A 62 15.45 -2.01 -15.45
C GLY A 62 14.13 -1.45 -15.98
N ASP A 63 13.98 -1.40 -17.28
CA ASP A 63 12.82 -0.81 -17.96
C ASP A 63 11.55 -1.69 -17.91
N LYS A 64 11.62 -2.96 -17.44
CA LYS A 64 10.46 -3.87 -17.37
C LYS A 64 9.32 -3.31 -16.52
N ARG A 65 9.64 -2.43 -15.54
CA ARG A 65 8.64 -1.81 -14.69
C ARG A 65 7.74 -0.83 -15.43
N SER A 66 8.29 -0.11 -16.39
CA SER A 66 7.61 0.89 -17.22
C SER A 66 7.22 0.38 -18.61
N ARG A 67 7.68 -0.80 -18.99
CA ARG A 67 7.46 -1.37 -20.33
C ARG A 67 6.79 -2.75 -20.22
N PRO A 68 5.45 -2.77 -20.16
CA PRO A 68 4.68 -4.01 -19.99
C PRO A 68 5.04 -5.14 -20.95
N GLN A 69 5.34 -4.84 -22.22
CA GLN A 69 5.72 -5.84 -23.21
C GLN A 69 7.12 -6.44 -22.99
N GLU A 70 8.01 -5.75 -22.27
CA GLU A 70 9.31 -6.32 -21.87
C GLU A 70 9.17 -7.24 -20.65
N LEU A 71 8.18 -6.99 -19.81
CA LEU A 71 7.84 -7.85 -18.67
C LEU A 71 7.09 -9.11 -19.12
N VAL A 72 6.13 -8.95 -20.03
CA VAL A 72 5.32 -10.02 -20.61
C VAL A 72 5.22 -9.80 -22.12
N PRO A 73 6.07 -10.48 -22.92
CA PRO A 73 6.03 -10.39 -24.36
C PRO A 73 4.63 -10.72 -24.94
N GLY A 74 4.20 -9.95 -25.93
CA GLY A 74 2.88 -10.10 -26.55
C GLY A 74 1.76 -9.33 -25.85
N THR A 75 2.02 -8.64 -24.73
CA THR A 75 1.01 -7.79 -24.07
C THR A 75 0.56 -6.66 -25.01
N LEU A 76 -0.72 -6.57 -25.24
CA LEU A 76 -1.37 -5.50 -26.02
C LEU A 76 -2.14 -4.51 -25.13
N ARG A 77 -2.74 -5.02 -24.06
CA ARG A 77 -3.57 -4.23 -23.11
C ARG A 77 -3.29 -4.64 -21.69
N VAL A 78 -3.62 -3.72 -20.78
CA VAL A 78 -3.65 -3.99 -19.34
C VAL A 78 -5.04 -3.69 -18.81
N LEU A 79 -5.64 -4.70 -18.18
CA LEU A 79 -6.84 -4.55 -17.37
C LEU A 79 -6.41 -4.19 -15.96
N SER A 80 -6.68 -2.95 -15.52
CA SER A 80 -6.48 -2.54 -14.14
C SER A 80 -7.77 -2.65 -13.36
N VAL A 81 -7.69 -3.14 -12.14
CA VAL A 81 -8.84 -3.26 -11.21
C VAL A 81 -8.52 -2.64 -9.86
N GLY A 82 -9.56 -2.24 -9.14
CA GLY A 82 -9.46 -1.72 -7.79
C GLY A 82 -10.42 -2.42 -6.84
N MET A 83 -9.92 -2.76 -5.63
CA MET A 83 -10.69 -3.38 -4.56
C MET A 83 -10.64 -2.53 -3.30
N ASP A 84 -11.80 -2.08 -2.83
CA ASP A 84 -11.91 -1.23 -1.65
C ASP A 84 -11.49 -1.96 -0.36
N TYR A 85 -10.66 -1.28 0.46
CA TYR A 85 -10.36 -1.67 1.83
C TYR A 85 -10.76 -0.59 2.85
N GLY A 86 -11.46 0.44 2.40
CA GLY A 86 -11.88 1.57 3.23
C GLY A 86 -12.72 1.15 4.44
N ARG A 87 -12.59 1.91 5.53
CA ARG A 87 -13.37 1.78 6.78
C ARG A 87 -14.08 3.10 7.04
N LYS A 88 -15.21 3.06 7.78
CA LYS A 88 -15.97 4.27 8.16
C LYS A 88 -15.55 4.81 9.54
N ASP A 89 -14.26 4.74 9.85
CA ASP A 89 -13.72 5.05 11.16
C ASP A 89 -12.58 6.08 11.12
N ASP A 90 -12.68 7.10 10.26
CA ASP A 90 -11.65 8.15 10.17
C ASP A 90 -11.45 8.88 11.50
N ALA A 91 -12.53 9.11 12.26
CA ALA A 91 -12.46 9.71 13.58
C ALA A 91 -11.68 8.80 14.56
N GLU A 92 -11.88 7.48 14.51
CA GLU A 92 -11.14 6.52 15.34
C GLU A 92 -9.67 6.48 14.96
N ALA A 93 -9.33 6.55 13.68
CA ALA A 93 -7.94 6.63 13.23
C ALA A 93 -7.25 7.89 13.76
N TRP A 94 -7.93 9.05 13.73
CA TRP A 94 -7.40 10.29 14.30
C TRP A 94 -7.28 10.21 15.83
N ASN A 95 -8.26 9.62 16.54
CA ASN A 95 -8.19 9.40 17.97
C ASN A 95 -6.98 8.52 18.33
N THR A 96 -6.74 7.44 17.59
CA THR A 96 -5.56 6.59 17.79
C THR A 96 -4.26 7.35 17.53
N LEU A 97 -4.18 8.18 16.48
CA LEU A 97 -3.00 8.98 16.17
C LEU A 97 -2.71 10.06 17.23
N HIS A 98 -3.74 10.57 17.91
CA HIS A 98 -3.59 11.57 18.97
C HIS A 98 -3.36 10.96 20.35
N ASP A 99 -3.63 9.68 20.54
CA ASP A 99 -3.33 8.94 21.78
C ASP A 99 -1.94 8.30 21.69
N GLY A 100 -0.92 8.96 22.21
CA GLY A 100 0.46 8.50 22.15
C GLY A 100 0.71 7.12 22.78
N ASN A 101 -0.22 6.58 23.59
CA ASN A 101 -0.08 5.25 24.21
C ASN A 101 -0.67 4.12 23.33
N ARG A 102 -1.51 4.46 22.36
CA ARG A 102 -2.06 3.50 21.40
C ARG A 102 -1.10 3.30 20.23
N ALA A 103 -1.10 2.09 19.68
CA ALA A 103 -0.33 1.78 18.48
C ALA A 103 -1.13 2.11 17.22
N TYR A 104 -0.53 2.83 16.28
CA TYR A 104 -1.14 3.04 14.97
C TYR A 104 -0.55 2.09 13.93
N VAL A 105 -1.41 1.28 13.33
CA VAL A 105 -1.13 0.42 12.18
C VAL A 105 -1.91 0.93 10.98
N ALA A 106 -1.28 1.10 9.84
CA ALA A 106 -1.95 1.56 8.61
C ALA A 106 -3.12 0.63 8.25
N ARG A 107 -4.22 1.21 7.80
CA ARG A 107 -5.50 0.52 7.57
C ARG A 107 -5.40 -0.69 6.68
N TYR A 108 -4.56 -0.62 5.64
CA TYR A 108 -4.38 -1.71 4.70
C TYR A 108 -3.80 -2.98 5.36
N ALA A 109 -3.09 -2.83 6.48
CA ALA A 109 -2.37 -3.89 7.16
C ALA A 109 -3.12 -4.47 8.37
N LEU A 110 -4.27 -3.91 8.74
CA LEU A 110 -5.07 -4.39 9.89
C LEU A 110 -5.67 -5.78 9.67
N GLY A 111 -5.97 -6.13 8.42
CA GLY A 111 -6.59 -7.40 8.04
C GLY A 111 -5.60 -8.46 7.55
N ARG A 112 -6.10 -9.37 6.74
CA ARG A 112 -5.29 -10.35 6.01
C ARG A 112 -4.50 -9.70 4.89
N ASP A 113 -3.43 -10.37 4.51
CA ASP A 113 -2.59 -9.97 3.36
C ASP A 113 -3.40 -10.01 2.05
N TYR A 114 -3.57 -8.84 1.46
CA TYR A 114 -4.36 -8.65 0.24
C TYR A 114 -3.71 -9.28 -1.01
N HIS A 115 -2.38 -9.44 -1.03
CA HIS A 115 -1.67 -9.95 -2.20
C HIS A 115 -2.19 -11.31 -2.67
N LYS A 116 -2.35 -12.25 -1.72
CA LYS A 116 -2.83 -13.60 -2.04
C LYS A 116 -4.30 -13.59 -2.46
N LEU A 117 -5.13 -12.82 -1.76
CA LEU A 117 -6.54 -12.68 -2.07
C LEU A 117 -6.75 -12.11 -3.48
N MET A 118 -6.13 -10.97 -3.76
CA MET A 118 -6.28 -10.31 -5.05
C MET A 118 -5.71 -11.14 -6.19
N ARG A 119 -4.51 -11.74 -6.02
CA ARG A 119 -3.91 -12.61 -7.04
C ARG A 119 -4.83 -13.77 -7.41
N ASN A 120 -5.42 -14.43 -6.42
CA ASN A 120 -6.35 -15.53 -6.66
C ASN A 120 -7.62 -15.06 -7.37
N ARG A 121 -8.16 -13.90 -7.02
CA ARG A 121 -9.34 -13.32 -7.69
C ARG A 121 -9.05 -12.90 -9.13
N LEU A 122 -7.91 -12.27 -9.37
CA LEU A 122 -7.46 -11.89 -10.70
C LEU A 122 -7.27 -13.12 -11.59
N GLN A 123 -6.65 -14.19 -11.07
CA GLN A 123 -6.47 -15.43 -11.81
C GLN A 123 -7.82 -16.03 -12.21
N LYS A 124 -8.76 -16.17 -11.26
CA LYS A 124 -10.10 -16.65 -11.52
C LYS A 124 -10.89 -15.75 -12.50
N LEU A 125 -10.70 -14.43 -12.39
CA LEU A 125 -11.32 -13.48 -13.32
C LEU A 125 -10.80 -13.71 -14.73
N ALA A 126 -9.48 -13.84 -14.93
CA ALA A 126 -8.88 -14.07 -16.25
C ALA A 126 -9.35 -15.39 -16.85
N GLU A 127 -9.39 -16.46 -16.07
CA GLU A 127 -9.91 -17.78 -16.51
C GLU A 127 -11.39 -17.72 -16.90
N ARG A 128 -12.18 -16.97 -16.13
CA ARG A 128 -13.60 -16.75 -16.43
C ARG A 128 -13.79 -15.93 -17.71
N ILE A 129 -12.98 -14.91 -17.92
CA ILE A 129 -12.96 -14.13 -19.16
C ILE A 129 -12.63 -15.06 -20.34
N GLN A 130 -11.61 -15.91 -20.24
CA GLN A 130 -11.28 -16.89 -21.29
C GLN A 130 -12.46 -17.82 -21.61
N GLY A 131 -13.20 -18.25 -20.60
CA GLY A 131 -14.38 -19.11 -20.77
C GLY A 131 -15.52 -18.45 -21.56
N GLU A 132 -15.63 -17.13 -21.51
CA GLU A 132 -16.73 -16.39 -22.14
C GLU A 132 -16.36 -15.75 -23.50
N ILE A 133 -15.12 -15.24 -23.64
CA ILE A 133 -14.71 -14.51 -24.84
C ILE A 133 -13.70 -15.26 -25.72
N GLY A 134 -13.29 -16.47 -25.30
CA GLY A 134 -12.31 -17.31 -26.00
C GLY A 134 -10.90 -17.17 -25.44
N GLN A 135 -10.00 -18.05 -25.88
CA GLN A 135 -8.63 -18.16 -25.38
C GLN A 135 -7.77 -16.94 -25.73
N PHE A 136 -6.97 -16.49 -24.78
CA PHE A 136 -5.97 -15.43 -24.92
C PHE A 136 -4.83 -15.64 -23.91
N GLY A 137 -3.66 -15.06 -24.16
CA GLY A 137 -2.55 -15.02 -23.23
C GLY A 137 -2.77 -13.97 -22.14
N PHE A 138 -2.49 -14.32 -20.89
CA PHE A 138 -2.56 -13.36 -19.80
C PHE A 138 -1.53 -13.64 -18.69
N ARG A 139 -1.28 -12.60 -17.90
CA ARG A 139 -0.54 -12.70 -16.63
C ARG A 139 -1.08 -11.72 -15.61
N VAL A 140 -1.27 -12.18 -14.36
CA VAL A 140 -1.80 -11.37 -13.27
C VAL A 140 -0.68 -10.82 -12.38
N PHE A 141 -0.85 -9.59 -11.91
CA PHE A 141 0.08 -8.90 -11.03
C PHE A 141 -0.65 -8.20 -9.88
N VAL A 142 0.02 -8.13 -8.74
CA VAL A 142 -0.42 -7.38 -7.56
C VAL A 142 0.83 -6.88 -6.84
N ASP A 143 0.97 -5.58 -6.64
CA ASP A 143 1.94 -4.86 -5.81
C ASP A 143 3.41 -5.32 -5.94
N SER A 144 3.74 -6.53 -5.51
CA SER A 144 5.13 -7.04 -5.44
C SER A 144 5.81 -7.28 -6.80
N ALA A 145 5.13 -7.05 -7.91
CA ALA A 145 5.67 -7.18 -9.26
C ALA A 145 6.35 -5.89 -9.75
N PRO A 146 7.25 -5.96 -10.74
CA PRO A 146 7.83 -4.77 -11.36
C PRO A 146 6.83 -4.11 -12.33
N VAL A 147 5.78 -3.51 -11.78
CA VAL A 147 4.67 -2.87 -12.50
C VAL A 147 4.44 -1.47 -11.95
N LEU A 148 4.17 -0.50 -12.83
CA LEU A 148 3.72 0.85 -12.44
C LEU A 148 2.19 0.87 -12.33
N GLU A 149 1.65 0.14 -11.35
CA GLU A 149 0.20 -0.06 -11.16
C GLU A 149 -0.60 1.25 -11.17
N ARG A 150 -0.12 2.28 -10.43
CA ARG A 150 -0.83 3.57 -10.33
C ARG A 150 -0.89 4.31 -11.67
N ALA A 151 0.16 4.21 -12.48
CA ALA A 151 0.19 4.82 -13.81
C ALA A 151 -0.76 4.09 -14.78
N LEU A 152 -0.73 2.77 -14.77
CA LEU A 152 -1.64 1.94 -15.56
C LEU A 152 -3.10 2.18 -15.16
N ALA A 153 -3.40 2.17 -13.85
CA ALA A 153 -4.75 2.40 -13.34
C ALA A 153 -5.25 3.84 -13.65
N ARG A 154 -4.38 4.87 -13.60
CA ARG A 154 -4.71 6.22 -14.06
C ARG A 154 -5.07 6.23 -15.55
N ASN A 155 -4.24 5.60 -16.37
CA ASN A 155 -4.48 5.53 -17.82
C ASN A 155 -5.72 4.70 -18.16
N ALA A 156 -6.07 3.72 -17.33
CA ALA A 156 -7.31 2.94 -17.42
C ALA A 156 -8.55 3.68 -16.87
N GLY A 157 -8.43 4.93 -16.44
CA GLY A 157 -9.55 5.74 -15.96
C GLY A 157 -10.05 5.44 -14.56
N LEU A 158 -9.31 4.65 -13.74
CA LEU A 158 -9.73 4.32 -12.38
C LEU A 158 -9.65 5.52 -11.42
N GLY A 159 -8.86 6.52 -11.76
CA GLY A 159 -8.65 7.71 -10.96
C GLY A 159 -7.41 8.48 -11.40
N TRP A 160 -7.05 9.52 -10.67
CA TRP A 160 -5.81 10.28 -10.91
C TRP A 160 -4.80 10.07 -9.78
N ILE A 161 -3.53 10.22 -10.10
CA ILE A 161 -2.48 10.23 -9.09
C ILE A 161 -2.57 11.54 -8.31
N GLY A 162 -2.79 11.47 -6.99
CA GLY A 162 -2.85 12.63 -6.10
C GLY A 162 -1.46 13.20 -5.81
N LYS A 163 -1.41 14.42 -5.23
CA LYS A 163 -0.14 15.04 -4.79
C LYS A 163 0.62 14.20 -3.76
N HIS A 164 -0.06 13.33 -3.03
CA HIS A 164 0.52 12.33 -2.11
C HIS A 164 0.92 11.02 -2.79
N THR A 165 0.93 10.98 -4.11
CA THR A 165 1.30 9.84 -4.96
C THR A 165 0.37 8.62 -4.96
N CYS A 166 -0.67 8.58 -4.12
CA CYS A 166 -1.70 7.53 -4.22
C CYS A 166 -2.70 7.82 -5.34
N LEU A 167 -3.33 6.78 -5.89
CA LEU A 167 -4.42 6.92 -6.84
C LEU A 167 -5.70 7.34 -6.11
N ILE A 168 -6.44 8.30 -6.67
CA ILE A 168 -7.69 8.83 -6.10
C ILE A 168 -8.81 8.63 -7.11
N ASP A 169 -9.86 7.92 -6.72
CA ASP A 169 -11.12 7.84 -7.44
C ASP A 169 -12.05 8.95 -6.95
N ARG A 170 -12.64 9.72 -7.88
CA ARG A 170 -13.57 10.81 -7.55
C ARG A 170 -14.82 10.36 -6.78
N HIS A 171 -15.19 9.08 -6.86
CA HIS A 171 -16.38 8.50 -6.27
C HIS A 171 -16.12 7.56 -5.09
N GLY A 172 -14.86 7.23 -4.83
CA GLY A 172 -14.46 6.23 -3.84
C GLY A 172 -13.19 6.57 -3.04
N GLY A 173 -12.61 7.77 -3.21
CA GLY A 173 -11.39 8.16 -2.50
C GLY A 173 -10.16 7.36 -2.92
N SER A 174 -9.26 7.06 -1.99
CA SER A 174 -7.99 6.38 -2.28
C SER A 174 -7.77 5.08 -1.46
N TRP A 175 -8.78 4.60 -0.73
CA TRP A 175 -8.70 3.42 0.10
C TRP A 175 -9.02 2.15 -0.69
N PHE A 176 -8.21 1.84 -1.72
CA PHE A 176 -8.34 0.62 -2.53
C PHE A 176 -6.99 0.07 -2.96
N PHE A 177 -6.92 -1.26 -3.05
CA PHE A 177 -5.80 -1.98 -3.64
C PHE A 177 -5.93 -1.99 -5.16
N LEU A 178 -4.79 -2.08 -5.84
CA LEU A 178 -4.70 -2.23 -7.28
C LEU A 178 -4.28 -3.65 -7.67
N GLY A 179 -4.63 -4.04 -8.88
CA GLY A 179 -4.13 -5.26 -9.49
C GLY A 179 -4.34 -5.22 -10.99
N GLU A 180 -3.48 -5.92 -11.72
CA GLU A 180 -3.42 -5.88 -13.17
C GLU A 180 -3.50 -7.27 -13.78
N ILE A 181 -4.16 -7.34 -14.94
CA ILE A 181 -4.09 -8.48 -15.87
C ILE A 181 -3.52 -7.96 -17.19
N TYR A 182 -2.33 -8.41 -17.54
CA TYR A 182 -1.72 -8.15 -18.84
C TYR A 182 -2.31 -9.12 -19.85
N LEU A 183 -2.75 -8.62 -21.02
CA LEU A 183 -3.54 -9.35 -22.00
C LEU A 183 -2.96 -9.18 -23.40
N ASP A 184 -3.04 -10.22 -24.23
CA ASP A 184 -2.76 -10.17 -25.66
C ASP A 184 -4.02 -9.92 -26.52
N LEU A 185 -5.04 -9.29 -25.93
CA LEU A 185 -6.31 -8.95 -26.59
C LEU A 185 -6.32 -7.49 -27.04
N PRO A 186 -6.72 -7.17 -28.28
CA PRO A 186 -6.83 -5.81 -28.79
C PRO A 186 -8.14 -5.13 -28.37
N LEU A 187 -8.34 -4.99 -27.05
CA LEU A 187 -9.53 -4.34 -26.49
C LEU A 187 -9.47 -2.81 -26.65
N PRO A 188 -10.61 -2.11 -26.73
CA PRO A 188 -10.64 -0.65 -26.66
C PRO A 188 -10.10 -0.16 -25.32
N ILE A 189 -9.34 0.95 -25.37
CA ILE A 189 -8.77 1.59 -24.17
C ILE A 189 -9.73 2.64 -23.62
N ASP A 190 -9.73 2.77 -22.29
CA ASP A 190 -10.49 3.78 -21.58
C ASP A 190 -9.77 5.13 -21.58
N THR A 191 -10.52 6.19 -21.31
CA THR A 191 -9.97 7.55 -21.18
C THR A 191 -9.41 7.77 -19.78
N PRO A 192 -8.19 8.28 -19.63
CA PRO A 192 -7.62 8.63 -18.33
C PRO A 192 -8.49 9.60 -17.54
N ALA A 193 -8.54 9.42 -16.21
CA ALA A 193 -9.28 10.31 -15.35
C ALA A 193 -8.60 11.68 -15.23
N THR A 194 -9.40 12.74 -15.18
CA THR A 194 -8.91 14.11 -14.96
C THR A 194 -8.44 14.33 -13.53
N ALA A 195 -7.32 15.01 -13.33
CA ALA A 195 -6.81 15.35 -12.01
C ALA A 195 -7.63 16.46 -11.33
N HIS A 196 -7.91 16.30 -10.04
CA HIS A 196 -8.73 17.24 -9.26
C HIS A 196 -8.08 17.72 -7.95
N CYS A 197 -6.76 17.59 -7.79
CA CYS A 197 -6.07 18.14 -6.61
C CYS A 197 -6.04 19.67 -6.58
N GLY A 198 -6.05 20.34 -7.75
CA GLY A 198 -6.05 21.80 -7.85
C GLY A 198 -4.97 22.45 -6.98
N THR A 199 -5.34 23.47 -6.22
CA THR A 199 -4.44 24.21 -5.31
C THR A 199 -4.29 23.57 -3.92
N CYS A 200 -5.01 22.47 -3.62
CA CYS A 200 -4.99 21.82 -2.30
C CYS A 200 -3.58 21.27 -1.97
N THR A 201 -3.10 21.57 -0.75
CA THR A 201 -1.79 21.11 -0.22
C THR A 201 -1.91 20.27 1.05
N ARG A 202 -3.12 19.95 1.51
CA ARG A 202 -3.36 19.31 2.82
C ARG A 202 -2.49 18.07 3.09
N CYS A 203 -2.29 17.20 2.09
CA CYS A 203 -1.47 16.00 2.25
C CYS A 203 0.03 16.32 2.38
N ILE A 204 0.50 17.42 1.82
CA ILE A 204 1.87 17.91 1.96
C ILE A 204 2.05 18.49 3.37
N ASP A 205 1.12 19.36 3.78
CA ASP A 205 1.19 20.10 5.03
C ASP A 205 1.09 19.20 6.26
N ILE A 206 0.26 18.13 6.21
CA ILE A 206 0.06 17.19 7.32
C ILE A 206 1.21 16.19 7.49
N CYS A 207 2.05 15.99 6.46
CA CYS A 207 3.08 14.95 6.50
C CYS A 207 4.09 15.21 7.63
N PRO A 208 4.14 14.37 8.69
CA PRO A 208 4.93 14.68 9.88
C PRO A 208 6.43 14.78 9.61
N THR A 209 6.90 14.06 8.60
CA THR A 209 8.31 13.98 8.20
C THR A 209 8.60 14.78 6.92
N GLN A 210 7.60 15.48 6.37
CA GLN A 210 7.73 16.23 5.12
C GLN A 210 8.29 15.38 3.96
N ALA A 211 7.85 14.12 3.90
CA ALA A 211 8.27 13.18 2.86
C ALA A 211 7.75 13.54 1.46
N ILE A 212 6.63 14.26 1.35
CA ILE A 212 6.09 14.76 0.08
C ILE A 212 6.80 16.08 -0.22
N ILE A 213 7.96 15.99 -0.91
CA ILE A 213 8.88 17.11 -1.13
C ILE A 213 8.39 18.12 -2.17
N ALA A 214 7.47 17.69 -3.03
CA ALA A 214 6.75 18.51 -3.99
C ALA A 214 5.45 17.80 -4.39
N PRO A 215 4.46 18.47 -5.00
CA PRO A 215 3.31 17.79 -5.58
C PRO A 215 3.74 16.62 -6.47
N TYR A 216 3.17 15.44 -6.21
CA TYR A 216 3.45 14.19 -6.96
C TYR A 216 4.85 13.60 -6.75
N ARG A 217 5.64 14.14 -5.83
CA ARG A 217 7.02 13.73 -5.60
C ARG A 217 7.27 13.38 -4.13
N LEU A 218 7.70 12.15 -3.90
CA LEU A 218 7.94 11.59 -2.56
C LEU A 218 9.40 11.22 -2.39
N ASP A 219 10.03 11.68 -1.29
CA ASP A 219 11.28 11.11 -0.80
C ASP A 219 10.94 9.95 0.15
N ALA A 220 11.13 8.71 -0.30
CA ALA A 220 10.83 7.54 0.50
C ALA A 220 11.65 7.48 1.78
N ARG A 221 12.88 7.98 1.79
CA ARG A 221 13.79 7.98 2.96
C ARG A 221 13.20 8.71 4.16
N ARG A 222 12.27 9.63 3.91
CA ARG A 222 11.54 10.41 4.92
C ARG A 222 10.14 9.85 5.20
N CYS A 223 9.60 8.99 4.33
CA CYS A 223 8.24 8.48 4.47
C CYS A 223 8.13 7.48 5.63
N ILE A 224 7.21 7.72 6.56
CA ILE A 224 6.98 6.83 7.71
C ILE A 224 6.62 5.41 7.26
N ALA A 225 5.84 5.27 6.18
CA ALA A 225 5.54 3.95 5.64
C ALA A 225 6.81 3.22 5.21
N TYR A 226 7.74 3.89 4.51
CA TYR A 226 9.03 3.29 4.17
C TYR A 226 9.84 2.96 5.42
N LEU A 227 9.98 3.90 6.37
CA LEU A 227 10.79 3.72 7.58
C LEU A 227 10.32 2.55 8.44
N THR A 228 9.01 2.31 8.49
CA THR A 228 8.41 1.28 9.35
C THR A 228 8.17 -0.06 8.65
N ILE A 229 8.21 -0.10 7.30
CA ILE A 229 7.92 -1.31 6.52
C ILE A 229 9.15 -1.82 5.78
N GLU A 230 9.83 -0.95 5.02
CA GLU A 230 10.86 -1.36 4.05
C GLU A 230 12.29 -1.14 4.55
N HIS A 231 12.51 -0.10 5.35
CA HIS A 231 13.84 0.25 5.86
C HIS A 231 14.37 -0.81 6.83
N ASP A 232 15.53 -1.37 6.51
CA ASP A 232 16.15 -2.46 7.29
C ASP A 232 17.30 -1.97 8.19
N GLY A 233 17.38 -0.70 8.49
CA GLY A 233 18.39 -0.11 9.37
C GLY A 233 17.81 0.41 10.69
N ALA A 234 18.64 1.06 11.48
CA ALA A 234 18.19 1.94 12.54
C ALA A 234 17.38 3.10 11.94
N ILE A 235 16.25 3.45 12.54
CA ILE A 235 15.50 4.63 12.13
C ILE A 235 16.35 5.88 12.47
N PRO A 236 16.60 6.78 11.50
CA PRO A 236 17.33 8.01 11.76
C PRO A 236 16.74 8.79 12.94
N GLU A 237 17.59 9.31 13.82
CA GLU A 237 17.14 9.89 15.09
C GLU A 237 16.20 11.09 14.88
N ASP A 238 16.49 11.92 13.88
CA ASP A 238 15.67 13.07 13.49
C ASP A 238 14.28 12.69 12.98
N MET A 239 14.09 11.43 12.54
CA MET A 239 12.80 10.90 12.10
C MET A 239 11.96 10.31 13.25
N ARG A 240 12.56 9.94 14.39
CA ARG A 240 11.87 9.19 15.47
C ARG A 240 10.74 9.99 16.11
N LYS A 241 10.97 11.27 16.44
CA LYS A 241 9.92 12.15 17.01
C LYS A 241 8.74 12.33 16.03
N PRO A 242 8.95 12.68 14.76
CA PRO A 242 7.87 12.83 13.80
C PRO A 242 7.05 11.55 13.53
N ILE A 243 7.64 10.35 13.72
CA ILE A 243 6.90 9.08 13.55
C ILE A 243 5.74 8.98 14.56
N GLY A 244 5.91 9.51 15.77
CA GLY A 244 4.88 9.40 16.81
C GLY A 244 4.61 7.94 17.18
N ASN A 245 3.36 7.55 17.18
CA ASN A 245 2.90 6.20 17.53
C ASN A 245 2.64 5.27 16.31
N ARG A 246 3.10 5.65 15.11
CA ARG A 246 2.93 4.88 13.87
C ARG A 246 3.96 3.76 13.82
N ILE A 247 3.53 2.54 14.14
CA ILE A 247 4.42 1.38 14.25
C ILE A 247 4.51 0.56 12.95
N PHE A 248 3.54 0.69 12.04
CA PHE A 248 3.55 0.01 10.75
C PHE A 248 2.75 0.81 9.73
N GLY A 249 3.43 1.39 8.74
CA GLY A 249 2.79 2.26 7.75
C GLY A 249 2.37 3.62 8.29
N CYS A 250 1.70 4.38 7.44
CA CYS A 250 1.22 5.73 7.75
C CYS A 250 0.10 6.10 6.78
N ASP A 251 -0.98 6.66 7.32
CA ASP A 251 -2.16 7.01 6.53
C ASP A 251 -2.47 8.52 6.53
N ASP A 252 -1.63 9.36 7.17
CA ASP A 252 -1.90 10.79 7.39
C ASP A 252 -2.29 11.53 6.12
N CYS A 253 -1.54 11.35 5.04
CA CYS A 253 -1.78 12.00 3.76
C CYS A 253 -3.10 11.54 3.09
N GLN A 254 -3.56 10.32 3.36
CA GLN A 254 -4.83 9.81 2.90
C GLN A 254 -5.98 10.23 3.82
N LEU A 255 -5.79 10.16 5.15
CA LEU A 255 -6.81 10.59 6.14
C LEU A 255 -7.23 12.05 5.96
N ILE A 256 -6.27 12.95 5.71
CA ILE A 256 -6.56 14.37 5.51
C ILE A 256 -7.14 14.69 4.12
N CYS A 257 -7.04 13.75 3.17
CA CYS A 257 -7.45 14.00 1.80
C CYS A 257 -8.96 14.22 1.69
N PRO A 258 -9.43 15.39 1.20
CA PRO A 258 -10.86 15.68 1.14
C PRO A 258 -11.65 14.74 0.21
N TRP A 259 -10.97 14.05 -0.70
CA TRP A 259 -11.61 13.06 -1.57
C TRP A 259 -11.97 11.77 -0.84
N ASN A 260 -11.32 11.47 0.29
CA ASN A 260 -11.64 10.28 1.09
C ASN A 260 -12.99 10.37 1.84
N LYS A 261 -13.64 11.55 1.88
CA LYS A 261 -15.04 11.66 2.30
C LYS A 261 -16.00 10.81 1.44
N PHE A 262 -15.60 10.48 0.22
CA PHE A 262 -16.37 9.62 -0.70
C PHE A 262 -15.99 8.13 -0.60
N ALA A 263 -15.00 7.80 0.22
CA ALA A 263 -14.55 6.43 0.40
C ALA A 263 -15.69 5.55 0.90
N LYS A 264 -15.76 4.35 0.35
CA LYS A 264 -16.77 3.36 0.71
C LYS A 264 -16.18 2.36 1.70
N ARG A 265 -17.03 1.87 2.61
CA ARG A 265 -16.65 0.75 3.47
C ARG A 265 -16.59 -0.51 2.64
N THR A 266 -15.55 -1.31 2.87
CA THR A 266 -15.48 -2.66 2.34
C THR A 266 -16.33 -3.63 3.17
N ASP A 267 -16.97 -4.59 2.52
CA ASP A 267 -17.62 -5.73 3.16
C ASP A 267 -16.72 -6.98 3.13
N GLU A 268 -15.51 -6.87 2.57
CA GLU A 268 -14.55 -7.97 2.49
C GLU A 268 -14.11 -8.40 3.90
N ALA A 269 -14.42 -9.64 4.25
CA ALA A 269 -14.14 -10.18 5.58
C ALA A 269 -12.64 -10.24 5.89
N ASP A 270 -11.81 -10.49 4.87
CA ASP A 270 -10.36 -10.56 5.02
C ASP A 270 -9.71 -9.22 5.36
N PHE A 271 -10.40 -8.09 5.15
CA PHE A 271 -9.90 -6.75 5.49
C PHE A 271 -10.36 -6.23 6.86
N ARG A 272 -11.09 -7.04 7.64
CA ARG A 272 -11.43 -6.72 9.03
C ARG A 272 -10.18 -6.74 9.90
N ALA A 273 -10.14 -5.83 10.89
CA ALA A 273 -9.02 -5.82 11.85
C ALA A 273 -8.90 -7.15 12.59
N ARG A 274 -7.67 -7.58 12.81
CA ARG A 274 -7.31 -8.84 13.47
C ARG A 274 -6.39 -8.56 14.66
N ASN A 275 -6.47 -9.44 15.68
CA ASN A 275 -5.54 -9.42 16.81
C ASN A 275 -5.48 -8.07 17.54
N ASP A 276 -6.61 -7.36 17.58
CA ASP A 276 -6.76 -6.05 18.23
C ASP A 276 -5.81 -4.95 17.71
N LEU A 277 -5.26 -5.12 16.50
CA LEU A 277 -4.27 -4.19 15.92
C LEU A 277 -4.81 -2.76 15.73
N ASP A 278 -6.12 -2.56 15.74
CA ASP A 278 -6.77 -1.26 15.64
C ASP A 278 -7.04 -0.58 16.99
N VAL A 279 -6.85 -1.31 18.11
CA VAL A 279 -7.13 -0.79 19.46
C VAL A 279 -6.01 -1.03 20.47
N ALA A 280 -5.00 -1.83 20.14
CA ALA A 280 -3.94 -2.22 21.05
C ALA A 280 -3.08 -1.03 21.52
N THR A 281 -2.57 -1.12 22.75
CA THR A 281 -1.56 -0.18 23.25
C THR A 281 -0.16 -0.61 22.83
N LEU A 282 0.77 0.36 22.81
CA LEU A 282 2.16 0.10 22.50
C LEU A 282 2.80 -0.95 23.45
N PRO A 283 2.62 -0.88 24.78
CA PRO A 283 3.17 -1.88 25.70
C PRO A 283 2.63 -3.30 25.42
N GLN A 284 1.34 -3.44 25.11
CA GLN A 284 0.75 -4.74 24.77
C GLN A 284 1.40 -5.39 23.56
N LEU A 285 1.64 -4.63 22.51
CA LEU A 285 2.27 -5.13 21.28
C LEU A 285 3.77 -5.35 21.46
N PHE A 286 4.42 -4.53 22.29
CA PHE A 286 5.86 -4.65 22.57
C PHE A 286 6.18 -5.90 23.41
N ALA A 287 5.22 -6.40 24.18
CA ALA A 287 5.37 -7.61 24.97
C ALA A 287 5.38 -8.91 24.13
N TRP A 288 4.96 -8.86 22.85
CA TRP A 288 4.99 -10.07 22.02
C TRP A 288 6.43 -10.57 21.84
N ASN A 289 6.65 -11.84 22.16
CA ASN A 289 7.86 -12.53 21.73
C ASN A 289 7.76 -12.97 20.28
N GLU A 290 8.82 -13.56 19.73
CA GLU A 290 8.88 -13.94 18.32
C GLU A 290 7.80 -14.96 17.94
N ASP A 291 7.57 -15.97 18.77
CA ASP A 291 6.54 -17.00 18.51
C ASP A 291 5.13 -16.39 18.50
N GLU A 292 4.85 -15.48 19.43
CA GLU A 292 3.57 -14.78 19.46
C GLU A 292 3.41 -13.85 18.27
N PHE A 293 4.45 -13.08 17.91
CA PHE A 293 4.46 -12.26 16.70
C PHE A 293 4.17 -13.11 15.46
N LEU A 294 4.88 -14.21 15.26
CA LEU A 294 4.69 -15.10 14.12
C LEU A 294 3.27 -15.69 14.08
N ARG A 295 2.74 -16.10 15.22
CA ARG A 295 1.38 -16.64 15.33
C ARG A 295 0.31 -15.58 15.02
N ARG A 296 0.42 -14.38 15.62
CA ARG A 296 -0.57 -13.32 15.45
C ARG A 296 -0.51 -12.65 14.07
N THR A 297 0.66 -12.61 13.44
CA THR A 297 0.83 -12.02 12.12
C THR A 297 0.70 -13.03 10.98
N GLU A 298 0.28 -14.27 11.26
CA GLU A 298 0.04 -15.25 10.21
C GLU A 298 -0.99 -14.75 9.19
N GLY A 299 -0.60 -14.73 7.90
CA GLY A 299 -1.42 -14.20 6.82
C GLY A 299 -1.68 -12.69 6.89
N SER A 300 -0.83 -11.93 7.58
CA SER A 300 -0.83 -10.47 7.63
C SER A 300 0.37 -9.92 6.85
N PRO A 301 0.26 -8.74 6.20
CA PRO A 301 1.40 -8.08 5.56
C PRO A 301 2.50 -7.68 6.56
N ILE A 302 2.16 -7.53 7.85
CA ILE A 302 3.11 -7.20 8.92
C ILE A 302 4.18 -8.27 9.07
N ARG A 303 3.84 -9.55 8.87
CA ARG A 303 4.75 -10.68 9.08
C ARG A 303 6.09 -10.56 8.34
N ARG A 304 6.09 -9.99 7.14
CA ARG A 304 7.31 -9.85 6.32
C ARG A 304 8.32 -8.84 6.87
N SER A 305 7.89 -7.92 7.77
CA SER A 305 8.83 -7.00 8.42
C SER A 305 9.74 -7.70 9.44
N GLY A 306 9.31 -8.84 9.97
CA GLY A 306 10.02 -9.57 11.03
C GLY A 306 9.84 -8.96 12.42
N HIS A 307 10.08 -9.78 13.44
CA HIS A 307 9.89 -9.40 14.84
C HIS A 307 10.83 -8.27 15.29
N GLU A 308 12.09 -8.30 14.85
CA GLU A 308 13.08 -7.27 15.21
C GLU A 308 12.65 -5.87 14.74
N ARG A 309 12.19 -5.71 13.48
CA ARG A 309 11.70 -4.41 12.98
C ARG A 309 10.40 -4.00 13.66
N TRP A 310 9.54 -4.96 13.99
CA TRP A 310 8.33 -4.71 14.77
C TRP A 310 8.66 -4.09 16.11
N LEU A 311 9.57 -4.69 16.88
CA LEU A 311 10.04 -4.14 18.17
C LEU A 311 10.74 -2.80 18.00
N ARG A 312 11.61 -2.64 17.01
CA ARG A 312 12.26 -1.37 16.68
C ARG A 312 11.24 -0.24 16.51
N ASN A 313 10.19 -0.47 15.73
CA ASN A 313 9.17 0.54 15.46
C ASN A 313 8.35 0.88 16.71
N ILE A 314 8.01 -0.13 17.50
CA ILE A 314 7.25 0.09 18.75
C ILE A 314 8.11 0.83 19.79
N ALA A 315 9.40 0.54 19.88
CA ALA A 315 10.31 1.27 20.76
C ALA A 315 10.31 2.78 20.44
N VAL A 316 10.30 3.17 19.15
CA VAL A 316 10.13 4.57 18.75
C VAL A 316 8.78 5.12 19.24
N GLY A 317 7.70 4.36 19.05
CA GLY A 317 6.37 4.75 19.55
C GLY A 317 6.35 4.97 21.06
N LEU A 318 6.95 4.05 21.83
CA LEU A 318 7.06 4.14 23.28
C LEU A 318 7.89 5.36 23.73
N GLY A 319 8.96 5.72 23.02
CA GLY A 319 9.74 6.94 23.29
C GLY A 319 8.98 8.24 22.98
N ASN A 320 7.90 8.17 22.18
CA ASN A 320 7.00 9.28 21.90
C ASN A 320 5.74 9.29 22.78
N ALA A 321 5.48 8.20 23.52
CA ALA A 321 4.33 8.05 24.40
C ALA A 321 4.46 8.87 25.68
N SER A 322 3.39 8.97 26.45
CA SER A 322 3.48 9.47 27.83
C SER A 322 4.24 8.47 28.70
N GLY A 323 5.16 8.94 29.55
CA GLY A 323 6.00 8.09 30.41
C GLY A 323 5.22 7.46 31.57
N THR A 324 4.19 6.68 31.26
CA THR A 324 3.42 5.94 32.28
C THR A 324 4.25 4.77 32.83
N PRO A 325 3.92 4.26 34.04
CA PRO A 325 4.61 3.10 34.59
C PRO A 325 4.65 1.90 33.65
N GLU A 326 3.57 1.67 32.89
CA GLU A 326 3.46 0.58 31.90
C GLU A 326 4.39 0.77 30.73
N VAL A 327 4.54 2.01 30.23
CA VAL A 327 5.46 2.35 29.13
C VAL A 327 6.90 2.17 29.58
N LEU A 328 7.25 2.67 30.77
CA LEU A 328 8.61 2.54 31.31
C LEU A 328 8.96 1.08 31.61
N ALA A 329 8.05 0.32 32.21
CA ALA A 329 8.25 -1.10 32.47
C ALA A 329 8.44 -1.90 31.17
N ALA A 330 7.69 -1.58 30.11
CA ALA A 330 7.83 -2.24 28.82
C ALA A 330 9.21 -1.96 28.20
N LEU A 331 9.70 -0.73 28.26
CA LEU A 331 11.04 -0.36 27.78
C LEU A 331 12.15 -1.04 28.59
N GLU A 332 12.05 -1.01 29.93
CA GLU A 332 13.02 -1.65 30.81
C GLU A 332 13.13 -3.15 30.57
N ALA A 333 12.01 -3.84 30.32
CA ALA A 333 11.98 -5.28 30.05
C ALA A 333 12.77 -5.66 28.77
N ARG A 334 13.11 -4.70 27.91
CA ARG A 334 13.89 -4.92 26.68
C ARG A 334 15.16 -4.08 26.61
N ARG A 335 15.60 -3.54 27.73
CA ARG A 335 16.87 -2.79 27.81
C ARG A 335 18.06 -3.60 27.31
N ASP A 336 18.08 -4.89 27.64
CA ASP A 336 19.12 -5.86 27.28
C ASP A 336 18.64 -6.87 26.24
N ASP A 337 17.75 -6.47 25.31
CA ASP A 337 17.26 -7.33 24.23
C ASP A 337 18.43 -7.88 23.39
N ASP A 338 18.30 -9.11 22.88
CA ASP A 338 19.37 -9.78 22.09
C ASP A 338 19.74 -8.98 20.83
N SER A 339 18.78 -8.26 20.23
CA SER A 339 19.03 -7.42 19.06
C SER A 339 19.67 -6.08 19.42
N ALA A 340 20.86 -5.82 18.89
CA ALA A 340 21.52 -4.52 19.04
C ALA A 340 20.66 -3.36 18.51
N ARG A 341 19.87 -3.60 17.46
CA ARG A 341 18.97 -2.62 16.88
C ARG A 341 17.81 -2.31 17.82
N VAL A 342 17.24 -3.29 18.49
CA VAL A 342 16.18 -3.08 19.49
C VAL A 342 16.76 -2.33 20.67
N ARG A 343 17.90 -2.76 21.23
CA ARG A 343 18.58 -2.05 22.35
C ARG A 343 18.84 -0.57 22.05
N GLU A 344 19.32 -0.27 20.85
CA GLU A 344 19.60 1.12 20.43
C GLU A 344 18.32 1.99 20.45
N HIS A 345 17.19 1.47 19.95
CA HIS A 345 15.93 2.20 19.95
C HIS A 345 15.28 2.26 21.33
N VAL A 346 15.45 1.23 22.15
CA VAL A 346 15.01 1.22 23.56
C VAL A 346 15.81 2.25 24.37
N GLY A 347 17.13 2.30 24.18
CA GLY A 347 17.99 3.30 24.83
C GLY A 347 17.58 4.73 24.46
N TRP A 348 17.31 4.98 23.16
CA TRP A 348 16.78 6.26 22.73
C TRP A 348 15.42 6.55 23.39
N ALA A 349 14.51 5.58 23.44
CA ALA A 349 13.19 5.74 24.04
C ALA A 349 13.27 6.05 25.54
N LEU A 350 14.11 5.34 26.29
CA LEU A 350 14.35 5.61 27.71
C LEU A 350 14.91 7.02 27.94
N ALA A 351 15.87 7.45 27.11
CA ALA A 351 16.41 8.81 27.18
C ALA A 351 15.33 9.90 26.92
N GLN A 352 14.29 9.63 26.14
CA GLN A 352 13.17 10.56 25.98
C GLN A 352 12.36 10.72 27.29
N HIS A 353 12.42 9.74 28.19
CA HIS A 353 11.77 9.75 29.52
C HIS A 353 12.74 10.16 30.67
N GLY A 354 13.96 10.52 30.32
CA GLY A 354 14.97 10.96 31.33
C GLY A 354 15.66 9.83 32.09
N LEU A 355 15.69 8.59 31.48
CA LEU A 355 16.28 7.39 32.05
C LEU A 355 17.53 6.92 31.30
#